data_9daf72ddb9c641acd1bac3ba19bb7224
#
_entry.id   9daf72ddb9c641acd1bac3ba19bb7224
#
_cell.length_a   1.000
_cell.length_b   1.000
_cell.length_c   1.000
_cell.angle_alpha   90.00
_cell.angle_beta   90.00
_cell.angle_gamma   90.00
#
_symmetry.space_group_name_H-M   'P 1'
#
loop_
_entity.id
_entity.type
_entity.pdbx_description
1 polymer ?
#
loop_
_entity_poly.entity_id
_entity_poly.type
_entity_poly.pdbx_seq_one_letter_code
_entity_poly.pdbx_strand_id
1 'polypeptide(L)'
;MTEKHILVALPLSAGQRERIRQAAPGFACRFTTEETATLEEVLWADAILGNVPVELIRQNRRLAWFQSNFAGPDPYLEPGVLPPDCLVTNATGAYGLAISEWMLGMWLALAKDLLLYRDRQRRQCWQAIERPVRSVAGSRVLCVGMGDIGASFARRAHALGAEVVGVRRHAAPAPDYCLRVVGAEELDAELPGADVVALSLPGTPETARLFDAARLARCKPGAILINVGRGTAVDSDALAAAIESGALYGAALDVTDPEPLPPEHPLWRLDTVLITPHISGRFSLPRTLENIVGIFAHNLRRFASGQTLDNQMSRRTRYVSAEMPGRRLTCEAEAPAQ
;
A
#
# COMPACT_ATOMS: atom_id res chain seq x y z
N MET A 1 -14.86 -27.08 -25.38
CA MET A 1 -14.59 -26.30 -24.12
C MET A 1 -15.51 -25.10 -24.17
N THR A 2 -16.31 -24.87 -23.15
CA THR A 2 -17.13 -23.64 -23.06
C THR A 2 -16.20 -22.43 -23.02
N GLU A 3 -16.50 -21.44 -23.85
CA GLU A 3 -15.77 -20.15 -23.87
C GLU A 3 -15.80 -19.53 -22.48
N LYS A 4 -14.64 -19.13 -21.94
CA LYS A 4 -14.55 -18.43 -20.64
C LYS A 4 -14.69 -16.92 -20.83
N HIS A 5 -15.30 -16.29 -19.87
CA HIS A 5 -15.67 -14.88 -19.88
C HIS A 5 -14.86 -14.07 -18.89
N ILE A 6 -14.15 -13.06 -19.38
CA ILE A 6 -13.31 -12.19 -18.57
C ILE A 6 -13.88 -10.76 -18.57
N LEU A 7 -14.21 -10.24 -17.40
CA LEU A 7 -14.54 -8.83 -17.23
C LEU A 7 -13.29 -8.09 -16.73
N VAL A 8 -12.92 -7.00 -17.39
CA VAL A 8 -11.79 -6.16 -17.00
C VAL A 8 -12.32 -4.78 -16.61
N ALA A 9 -12.28 -4.48 -15.32
CA ALA A 9 -12.80 -3.24 -14.72
C ALA A 9 -11.67 -2.24 -14.42
N LEU A 10 -11.09 -1.65 -15.47
CA LEU A 10 -10.03 -0.64 -15.40
C LEU A 10 -10.12 0.34 -16.57
N PRO A 11 -9.71 1.61 -16.39
CA PRO A 11 -9.69 2.63 -17.44
C PRO A 11 -8.52 2.42 -18.43
N LEU A 12 -8.60 1.35 -19.23
CA LEU A 12 -7.52 0.93 -20.11
C LEU A 12 -7.55 1.61 -21.48
N SER A 13 -6.35 1.97 -21.98
CA SER A 13 -6.13 2.36 -23.38
C SER A 13 -6.38 1.20 -24.34
N ALA A 14 -6.50 1.49 -25.63
CA ALA A 14 -6.66 0.47 -26.67
C ALA A 14 -5.51 -0.55 -26.68
N GLY A 15 -4.26 -0.09 -26.53
CA GLY A 15 -3.09 -0.96 -26.48
C GLY A 15 -3.07 -1.87 -25.26
N GLN A 16 -3.48 -1.37 -24.10
CA GLN A 16 -3.60 -2.18 -22.88
C GLN A 16 -4.70 -3.23 -22.98
N ARG A 17 -5.86 -2.87 -23.55
CA ARG A 17 -6.95 -3.84 -23.82
C ARG A 17 -6.50 -4.96 -24.76
N GLU A 18 -5.75 -4.61 -25.79
CA GLU A 18 -5.22 -5.59 -26.74
C GLU A 18 -4.22 -6.54 -26.07
N ARG A 19 -3.33 -6.02 -25.22
CA ARG A 19 -2.40 -6.83 -24.42
C ARG A 19 -3.13 -7.84 -23.50
N ILE A 20 -4.27 -7.46 -22.93
CA ILE A 20 -5.11 -8.37 -22.14
C ILE A 20 -5.72 -9.45 -23.02
N ARG A 21 -6.29 -9.12 -24.20
CA ARG A 21 -6.85 -10.11 -25.13
C ARG A 21 -5.80 -11.13 -25.57
N GLN A 22 -4.58 -10.66 -25.89
CA GLN A 22 -3.47 -11.53 -26.28
C GLN A 22 -2.97 -12.45 -25.15
N ALA A 23 -3.23 -12.09 -23.89
CA ALA A 23 -2.86 -12.94 -22.76
C ALA A 23 -3.73 -14.20 -22.61
N ALA A 24 -4.95 -14.20 -23.18
CA ALA A 24 -5.85 -15.36 -23.16
C ALA A 24 -6.64 -15.45 -24.48
N PRO A 25 -5.99 -15.86 -25.57
CA PRO A 25 -6.67 -16.05 -26.85
C PRO A 25 -7.75 -17.13 -26.71
N GLY A 26 -8.94 -16.85 -27.23
CA GLY A 26 -10.12 -17.74 -27.10
C GLY A 26 -10.97 -17.49 -25.86
N PHE A 27 -10.66 -16.48 -25.03
CA PHE A 27 -11.52 -16.01 -23.96
C PHE A 27 -12.26 -14.75 -24.41
N ALA A 28 -13.57 -14.68 -24.14
CA ALA A 28 -14.34 -13.46 -24.39
C ALA A 28 -13.98 -12.40 -23.33
N CYS A 29 -13.61 -11.19 -23.76
CA CYS A 29 -13.24 -10.09 -22.88
C CYS A 29 -14.21 -8.92 -23.03
N ARG A 30 -14.81 -8.48 -21.92
CA ARG A 30 -15.50 -7.19 -21.80
C ARG A 30 -14.66 -6.23 -20.97
N PHE A 31 -14.76 -4.93 -21.29
CA PHE A 31 -14.01 -3.87 -20.61
C PHE A 31 -14.96 -2.82 -20.08
N THR A 32 -14.81 -2.49 -18.82
CA THR A 32 -15.58 -1.50 -18.07
C THR A 32 -14.69 -0.76 -17.09
N THR A 33 -15.25 0.04 -16.19
CA THR A 33 -14.57 0.61 -15.01
C THR A 33 -15.36 0.27 -13.75
N GLU A 34 -14.79 0.54 -12.57
CA GLU A 34 -15.50 0.31 -11.31
C GLU A 34 -16.84 1.06 -11.26
N GLU A 35 -16.84 2.32 -11.78
CA GLU A 35 -18.02 3.19 -11.76
C GLU A 35 -19.10 2.80 -12.79
N THR A 36 -18.72 2.13 -13.88
CA THR A 36 -19.61 1.83 -14.99
C THR A 36 -19.99 0.35 -15.10
N ALA A 37 -19.39 -0.50 -14.26
CA ALA A 37 -19.68 -1.93 -14.24
C ALA A 37 -21.17 -2.20 -13.94
N THR A 38 -21.79 -3.06 -14.75
CA THR A 38 -23.19 -3.45 -14.59
C THR A 38 -23.32 -4.83 -13.97
N LEU A 39 -24.49 -5.12 -13.39
CA LEU A 39 -24.79 -6.44 -12.84
C LEU A 39 -24.73 -7.52 -13.94
N GLU A 40 -25.21 -7.22 -15.14
CA GLU A 40 -25.17 -8.16 -16.27
C GLU A 40 -23.73 -8.57 -16.60
N GLU A 41 -22.81 -7.59 -16.70
CA GLU A 41 -21.41 -7.85 -16.99
C GLU A 41 -20.73 -8.66 -15.87
N VAL A 42 -21.02 -8.35 -14.61
CA VAL A 42 -20.50 -9.07 -13.47
C VAL A 42 -21.00 -10.51 -13.43
N LEU A 43 -22.31 -10.76 -13.68
CA LEU A 43 -22.88 -12.11 -13.72
C LEU A 43 -22.43 -12.92 -14.94
N TRP A 44 -22.09 -12.26 -16.05
CA TRP A 44 -21.55 -12.89 -17.26
C TRP A 44 -20.14 -13.44 -17.04
N ALA A 45 -19.33 -12.86 -16.16
CA ALA A 45 -17.92 -13.15 -15.98
C ALA A 45 -17.65 -14.45 -15.21
N ASP A 46 -16.69 -15.25 -15.69
CA ASP A 46 -16.05 -16.37 -14.97
C ASP A 46 -14.82 -15.91 -14.20
N ALA A 47 -14.17 -14.82 -14.68
CA ALA A 47 -13.11 -14.11 -13.94
C ALA A 47 -13.27 -12.59 -14.07
N ILE A 48 -12.93 -11.86 -13.00
CA ILE A 48 -12.98 -10.40 -12.95
C ILE A 48 -11.57 -9.89 -12.63
N LEU A 49 -11.05 -9.01 -13.49
CA LEU A 49 -9.77 -8.33 -13.34
C LEU A 49 -10.02 -6.84 -13.10
N GLY A 50 -9.70 -6.36 -11.93
CA GLY A 50 -10.04 -5.03 -11.45
C GLY A 50 -11.21 -5.02 -10.50
N ASN A 51 -11.35 -3.94 -9.76
CA ASN A 51 -12.39 -3.80 -8.76
C ASN A 51 -13.73 -3.46 -9.42
N VAL A 52 -14.79 -3.99 -8.87
CA VAL A 52 -16.20 -3.67 -9.19
C VAL A 52 -16.95 -3.48 -7.88
N PRO A 53 -18.10 -2.79 -7.85
CA PRO A 53 -18.88 -2.62 -6.62
C PRO A 53 -19.16 -3.95 -5.91
N VAL A 54 -18.93 -3.99 -4.59
CA VAL A 54 -19.08 -5.20 -3.76
C VAL A 54 -20.48 -5.78 -3.84
N GLU A 55 -21.50 -4.93 -3.95
CA GLU A 55 -22.91 -5.31 -4.09
C GLU A 55 -23.17 -6.07 -5.37
N LEU A 56 -22.42 -5.78 -6.43
CA LEU A 56 -22.55 -6.47 -7.72
C LEU A 56 -21.81 -7.81 -7.71
N ILE A 57 -20.53 -7.83 -7.29
CA ILE A 57 -19.71 -9.05 -7.32
C ILE A 57 -20.27 -10.12 -6.38
N ARG A 58 -20.87 -9.74 -5.26
CA ARG A 58 -21.53 -10.64 -4.29
C ARG A 58 -22.61 -11.50 -4.95
N GLN A 59 -23.22 -11.06 -6.03
CA GLN A 59 -24.27 -11.77 -6.73
C GLN A 59 -23.74 -12.84 -7.71
N ASN A 60 -22.46 -12.76 -8.10
CA ASN A 60 -21.85 -13.76 -8.98
C ASN A 60 -21.39 -14.99 -8.19
N ARG A 61 -22.24 -16.02 -8.10
CA ARG A 61 -21.98 -17.26 -7.36
C ARG A 61 -21.11 -18.28 -8.12
N ARG A 62 -20.79 -18.01 -9.40
CA ARG A 62 -19.98 -18.89 -10.25
C ARG A 62 -18.59 -18.34 -10.55
N LEU A 63 -18.24 -17.18 -9.99
CA LEU A 63 -16.95 -16.54 -10.20
C LEU A 63 -15.80 -17.46 -9.75
N ALA A 64 -14.95 -17.84 -10.70
CA ALA A 64 -13.81 -18.72 -10.43
C ALA A 64 -12.55 -17.98 -10.00
N TRP A 65 -12.37 -16.72 -10.45
CA TRP A 65 -11.20 -15.92 -10.12
C TRP A 65 -11.53 -14.43 -10.04
N PHE A 66 -11.08 -13.80 -8.97
CA PHE A 66 -11.07 -12.36 -8.78
C PHE A 66 -9.63 -11.86 -8.62
N GLN A 67 -9.19 -10.98 -9.50
CA GLN A 67 -7.91 -10.28 -9.41
C GLN A 67 -8.18 -8.82 -9.06
N SER A 68 -7.95 -8.43 -7.82
CA SER A 68 -8.04 -7.02 -7.42
C SER A 68 -6.92 -6.18 -8.06
N ASN A 69 -7.25 -4.94 -8.43
CA ASN A 69 -6.25 -3.95 -8.81
C ASN A 69 -5.61 -3.25 -7.60
N PHE A 70 -6.04 -3.53 -6.36
CA PHE A 70 -5.40 -3.03 -5.13
C PHE A 70 -4.41 -4.05 -4.56
N ALA A 71 -3.48 -3.57 -3.74
CA ALA A 71 -2.60 -4.42 -2.94
C ALA A 71 -3.30 -4.98 -1.70
N GLY A 72 -4.31 -4.28 -1.17
CA GLY A 72 -5.14 -4.68 -0.05
C GLY A 72 -6.63 -4.68 -0.41
N PRO A 73 -7.18 -5.81 -0.89
CA PRO A 73 -8.57 -5.89 -1.33
C PRO A 73 -9.54 -6.26 -0.18
N ASP A 74 -9.39 -5.65 0.98
CA ASP A 74 -10.10 -6.02 2.21
C ASP A 74 -11.62 -6.18 2.05
N PRO A 75 -12.38 -5.29 1.35
CA PRO A 75 -13.84 -5.43 1.21
C PRO A 75 -14.26 -6.70 0.48
N TYR A 76 -13.42 -7.23 -0.42
CA TYR A 76 -13.72 -8.44 -1.19
C TYR A 76 -13.44 -9.73 -0.42
N LEU A 77 -12.68 -9.64 0.67
CA LEU A 77 -12.34 -10.79 1.53
C LEU A 77 -13.36 -11.02 2.63
N GLU A 78 -14.37 -10.16 2.76
CA GLU A 78 -15.44 -10.32 3.74
C GLU A 78 -16.28 -11.58 3.43
N PRO A 79 -16.75 -12.28 4.48
CA PRO A 79 -17.58 -13.47 4.30
C PRO A 79 -18.80 -13.23 3.41
N GLY A 80 -19.02 -14.12 2.45
CA GLY A 80 -20.18 -14.08 1.53
C GLY A 80 -20.06 -13.07 0.38
N VAL A 81 -18.95 -12.35 0.23
CA VAL A 81 -18.72 -11.48 -0.94
C VAL A 81 -18.34 -12.31 -2.17
N LEU A 82 -17.34 -13.15 -2.05
CA LEU A 82 -16.89 -14.03 -3.13
C LEU A 82 -17.27 -15.49 -2.86
N PRO A 83 -17.52 -16.33 -3.89
CA PRO A 83 -17.71 -17.76 -3.71
C PRO A 83 -16.58 -18.40 -2.90
N PRO A 84 -16.84 -19.46 -2.09
CA PRO A 84 -15.80 -20.10 -1.28
C PRO A 84 -14.57 -20.56 -2.08
N ASP A 85 -14.81 -21.12 -3.28
CA ASP A 85 -13.77 -21.68 -4.14
C ASP A 85 -13.17 -20.65 -5.12
N CYS A 86 -13.64 -19.39 -5.08
CA CYS A 86 -13.10 -18.34 -5.93
C CYS A 86 -11.65 -18.06 -5.55
N LEU A 87 -10.73 -18.16 -6.51
CA LEU A 87 -9.35 -17.72 -6.35
C LEU A 87 -9.31 -16.19 -6.20
N VAL A 88 -8.52 -15.71 -5.27
CA VAL A 88 -8.33 -14.28 -5.07
C VAL A 88 -6.86 -13.94 -5.21
N THR A 89 -6.57 -12.99 -6.07
CA THR A 89 -5.21 -12.43 -6.25
C THR A 89 -5.26 -10.91 -6.14
N ASN A 90 -4.12 -10.29 -5.85
CA ASN A 90 -4.01 -8.84 -5.71
C ASN A 90 -2.92 -8.24 -6.61
N ALA A 91 -2.79 -6.92 -6.62
CA ALA A 91 -1.80 -6.21 -7.42
C ALA A 91 -0.52 -5.88 -6.64
N THR A 92 -0.12 -6.72 -5.68
CA THR A 92 1.20 -6.60 -5.02
C THR A 92 2.31 -6.60 -6.08
N GLY A 93 3.25 -5.66 -6.01
CA GLY A 93 4.28 -5.42 -7.01
C GLY A 93 3.99 -4.25 -7.96
N ALA A 94 2.75 -3.73 -7.97
CA ALA A 94 2.40 -2.60 -8.83
C ALA A 94 2.69 -1.23 -8.20
N TYR A 95 2.69 -1.14 -6.87
CA TYR A 95 2.57 0.11 -6.14
C TYR A 95 3.85 0.60 -5.49
N GLY A 96 4.86 -0.26 -5.38
CA GLY A 96 6.10 0.04 -4.65
C GLY A 96 6.75 1.36 -5.08
N LEU A 97 6.79 1.66 -6.39
CA LEU A 97 7.36 2.90 -6.92
C LEU A 97 6.56 4.13 -6.44
N ALA A 98 5.28 4.22 -6.79
CA ALA A 98 4.47 5.41 -6.54
C ALA A 98 4.38 5.74 -5.04
N ILE A 99 4.07 4.73 -4.22
CA ILE A 99 3.89 4.93 -2.78
C ILE A 99 5.21 5.27 -2.09
N SER A 100 6.33 4.63 -2.47
CA SER A 100 7.62 4.96 -1.87
C SER A 100 8.13 6.35 -2.22
N GLU A 101 7.82 6.85 -3.43
CA GLU A 101 8.11 8.24 -3.80
C GLU A 101 7.25 9.22 -2.99
N TRP A 102 5.96 8.90 -2.77
CA TRP A 102 5.10 9.67 -1.88
C TRP A 102 5.70 9.72 -0.46
N MET A 103 6.09 8.56 0.11
CA MET A 103 6.69 8.48 1.44
C MET A 103 7.94 9.34 1.56
N LEU A 104 8.82 9.32 0.55
CA LEU A 104 10.02 10.18 0.51
C LEU A 104 9.66 11.66 0.42
N GLY A 105 8.72 12.01 -0.44
CA GLY A 105 8.24 13.39 -0.58
C GLY A 105 7.73 13.95 0.73
N MET A 106 6.90 13.17 1.44
CA MET A 106 6.35 13.54 2.73
C MET A 106 7.43 13.63 3.82
N TRP A 107 8.36 12.67 3.86
CA TRP A 107 9.49 12.72 4.79
C TRP A 107 10.33 13.96 4.58
N LEU A 108 10.70 14.26 3.35
CA LEU A 108 11.49 15.47 3.03
C LEU A 108 10.71 16.75 3.35
N ALA A 109 9.40 16.80 3.09
CA ALA A 109 8.57 17.94 3.42
C ALA A 109 8.56 18.23 4.92
N LEU A 110 8.43 17.19 5.75
CA LEU A 110 8.49 17.31 7.21
C LEU A 110 9.92 17.60 7.70
N ALA A 111 10.94 16.90 7.18
CA ALA A 111 12.33 17.06 7.61
C ALA A 111 12.89 18.46 7.30
N LYS A 112 12.36 19.14 6.30
CA LYS A 112 12.78 20.49 5.84
C LYS A 112 11.78 21.59 6.17
N ASP A 113 10.77 21.31 7.00
CA ASP A 113 9.74 22.27 7.40
C ASP A 113 8.99 22.92 6.20
N LEU A 114 8.87 22.20 5.08
CA LEU A 114 8.32 22.79 3.84
C LEU A 114 6.86 23.19 4.01
N LEU A 115 6.07 22.50 4.83
CA LEU A 115 4.69 22.85 5.14
C LEU A 115 4.61 24.21 5.82
N LEU A 116 5.41 24.42 6.85
CA LEU A 116 5.49 25.70 7.59
C LEU A 116 5.95 26.86 6.68
N TYR A 117 6.93 26.60 5.79
CA TYR A 117 7.36 27.59 4.81
C TYR A 117 6.27 27.87 3.77
N ARG A 118 5.49 26.86 3.39
CA ARG A 118 4.33 27.05 2.51
C ARG A 118 3.28 27.97 3.14
N ASP A 119 3.00 27.80 4.42
CA ASP A 119 2.04 28.67 5.13
C ASP A 119 2.57 30.07 5.34
N ARG A 120 3.86 30.25 5.62
CA ARG A 120 4.53 31.55 5.63
C ARG A 120 4.46 32.25 4.27
N GLN A 121 4.72 31.51 3.17
CA GLN A 121 4.57 32.03 1.81
C GLN A 121 3.16 32.56 1.54
N ARG A 122 2.12 31.85 1.95
CA ARG A 122 0.73 32.30 1.81
C ARG A 122 0.43 33.59 2.58
N ARG A 123 1.13 33.80 3.68
CA ARG A 123 1.04 35.01 4.52
C ARG A 123 2.04 36.09 4.09
N GLN A 124 2.78 35.92 2.99
CA GLN A 124 3.83 36.84 2.52
C GLN A 124 4.90 37.12 3.60
N CYS A 125 5.19 36.14 4.47
CA CYS A 125 6.13 36.25 5.56
C CYS A 125 7.49 35.68 5.13
N TRP A 126 8.50 36.56 4.96
CA TRP A 126 9.88 36.21 4.65
C TRP A 126 10.69 36.09 5.95
N GLN A 127 10.54 34.96 6.64
CA GLN A 127 11.21 34.72 7.93
C GLN A 127 11.70 33.28 8.00
N ALA A 128 12.90 33.07 8.50
CA ALA A 128 13.45 31.74 8.76
C ALA A 128 12.78 31.08 9.97
N ILE A 129 12.71 29.74 9.96
CA ILE A 129 12.37 28.95 11.13
C ILE A 129 13.67 28.71 11.88
N GLU A 130 13.78 29.25 13.08
CA GLU A 130 15.01 29.20 13.88
C GLU A 130 15.11 27.90 14.68
N ARG A 131 15.24 26.78 13.95
CA ARG A 131 15.54 25.46 14.52
C ARG A 131 16.34 24.60 13.52
N PRO A 132 17.13 23.63 14.01
CA PRO A 132 17.85 22.74 13.12
C PRO A 132 16.86 21.91 12.25
N VAL A 133 17.11 21.85 10.96
CA VAL A 133 16.41 20.93 10.06
C VAL A 133 17.01 19.53 10.17
N ARG A 134 16.19 18.52 9.87
CA ARG A 134 16.59 17.13 9.87
C ARG A 134 17.22 16.73 8.54
N SER A 135 18.15 15.78 8.58
CA SER A 135 18.74 15.20 7.37
C SER A 135 18.19 13.79 7.13
N VAL A 136 18.08 13.39 5.86
CA VAL A 136 17.84 11.99 5.49
C VAL A 136 19.12 11.19 5.68
N ALA A 137 20.26 11.72 5.20
CA ALA A 137 21.55 11.07 5.38
C ALA A 137 21.90 10.99 6.88
N GLY A 138 22.26 9.78 7.31
CA GLY A 138 22.55 9.46 8.70
C GLY A 138 21.33 9.25 9.61
N SER A 139 20.09 9.46 9.11
CA SER A 139 18.89 9.09 9.85
C SER A 139 18.69 7.58 9.89
N ARG A 140 18.15 7.08 11.00
CA ARG A 140 17.71 5.68 11.09
C ARG A 140 16.23 5.57 10.78
N VAL A 141 15.90 4.72 9.79
CA VAL A 141 14.53 4.44 9.32
C VAL A 141 14.13 3.04 9.75
N LEU A 142 13.02 2.92 10.47
CA LEU A 142 12.38 1.66 10.82
C LEU A 142 11.23 1.40 9.86
N CYS A 143 11.41 0.45 8.92
CA CYS A 143 10.39 0.04 7.97
C CYS A 143 9.54 -1.09 8.56
N VAL A 144 8.38 -0.77 9.11
CA VAL A 144 7.44 -1.75 9.68
C VAL A 144 6.54 -2.28 8.57
N GLY A 145 6.87 -3.49 8.12
CA GLY A 145 6.34 -4.08 6.90
C GLY A 145 7.35 -3.97 5.75
N MET A 146 8.06 -5.07 5.46
CA MET A 146 9.03 -5.19 4.36
C MET A 146 8.44 -5.93 3.16
N GLY A 147 7.21 -5.53 2.77
CA GLY A 147 6.57 -5.97 1.53
C GLY A 147 7.07 -5.18 0.31
N ASP A 148 6.29 -5.19 -0.79
CA ASP A 148 6.59 -4.41 -2.00
C ASP A 148 6.83 -2.92 -1.70
N ILE A 149 5.92 -2.30 -0.97
CA ILE A 149 5.97 -0.87 -0.63
C ILE A 149 7.13 -0.57 0.33
N GLY A 150 7.20 -1.28 1.46
CA GLY A 150 8.23 -1.03 2.47
C GLY A 150 9.64 -1.31 1.96
N ALA A 151 9.86 -2.37 1.17
CA ALA A 151 11.14 -2.66 0.55
C ALA A 151 11.53 -1.59 -0.48
N SER A 152 10.57 -1.11 -1.28
CA SER A 152 10.79 -0.02 -2.24
C SER A 152 11.16 1.30 -1.55
N PHE A 153 10.52 1.62 -0.42
CA PHE A 153 10.86 2.78 0.39
C PHE A 153 12.24 2.61 1.06
N ALA A 154 12.49 1.47 1.69
CA ALA A 154 13.75 1.13 2.34
C ALA A 154 14.95 1.34 1.41
N ARG A 155 14.87 0.83 0.18
CA ARG A 155 15.94 0.97 -0.82
C ARG A 155 16.19 2.43 -1.20
N ARG A 156 15.13 3.22 -1.38
CA ARG A 156 15.25 4.65 -1.71
C ARG A 156 15.80 5.46 -0.55
N ALA A 157 15.35 5.17 0.67
CA ALA A 157 15.88 5.78 1.89
C ALA A 157 17.38 5.50 2.05
N HIS A 158 17.79 4.24 1.84
CA HIS A 158 19.20 3.83 1.86
C HIS A 158 20.03 4.56 0.78
N ALA A 159 19.51 4.68 -0.44
CA ALA A 159 20.18 5.39 -1.52
C ALA A 159 20.39 6.90 -1.23
N LEU A 160 19.59 7.48 -0.33
CA LEU A 160 19.76 8.84 0.18
C LEU A 160 20.65 8.91 1.44
N GLY A 161 21.27 7.81 1.85
CA GLY A 161 22.22 7.74 2.96
C GLY A 161 21.58 7.47 4.32
N ALA A 162 20.33 7.01 4.39
CA ALA A 162 19.70 6.57 5.63
C ALA A 162 20.16 5.14 6.01
N GLU A 163 20.23 4.88 7.32
CA GLU A 163 20.35 3.53 7.87
C GLU A 163 18.97 2.90 7.99
N VAL A 164 18.77 1.74 7.36
CA VAL A 164 17.44 1.10 7.34
C VAL A 164 17.42 -0.16 8.20
N VAL A 165 16.41 -0.27 9.07
CA VAL A 165 16.04 -1.50 9.77
C VAL A 165 14.66 -1.91 9.29
N GLY A 166 14.52 -3.15 8.85
CA GLY A 166 13.24 -3.72 8.42
C GLY A 166 12.59 -4.53 9.54
N VAL A 167 11.26 -4.47 9.64
CA VAL A 167 10.47 -5.34 10.53
C VAL A 167 9.53 -6.19 9.67
N ARG A 168 9.51 -7.49 9.92
CA ARG A 168 8.60 -8.46 9.30
C ARG A 168 7.91 -9.28 10.39
N ARG A 169 6.92 -10.10 10.01
CA ARG A 169 6.30 -11.05 10.95
C ARG A 169 7.34 -11.97 11.57
N HIS A 170 8.30 -12.46 10.77
CA HIS A 170 9.43 -13.26 11.19
C HIS A 170 10.71 -12.64 10.64
N ALA A 171 11.78 -12.70 11.41
CA ALA A 171 13.10 -12.27 10.97
C ALA A 171 13.50 -12.92 9.64
N ALA A 172 14.26 -12.24 8.83
CA ALA A 172 14.72 -12.71 7.53
C ALA A 172 16.13 -12.18 7.25
N PRO A 173 16.89 -12.81 6.33
CA PRO A 173 18.15 -12.24 5.87
C PRO A 173 17.95 -10.81 5.37
N ALA A 174 18.84 -9.91 5.79
CA ALA A 174 18.78 -8.52 5.39
C ALA A 174 19.25 -8.38 3.93
N PRO A 175 18.52 -7.66 3.07
CA PRO A 175 19.02 -7.23 1.79
C PRO A 175 20.12 -6.17 1.98
N ASP A 176 20.92 -5.92 0.96
CA ASP A 176 22.08 -5.02 0.96
C ASP A 176 21.75 -3.56 1.37
N TYR A 177 20.51 -3.13 1.19
CA TYR A 177 20.00 -1.82 1.59
C TYR A 177 19.44 -1.76 3.02
N CYS A 178 19.57 -2.83 3.82
CA CYS A 178 19.15 -2.85 5.22
C CYS A 178 20.29 -3.29 6.12
N LEU A 179 20.44 -2.64 7.28
CA LEU A 179 21.36 -3.08 8.33
C LEU A 179 20.96 -4.46 8.87
N ARG A 180 19.65 -4.65 9.08
CA ARG A 180 19.05 -5.91 9.53
C ARG A 180 17.55 -5.94 9.22
N VAL A 181 16.99 -7.15 9.25
CA VAL A 181 15.55 -7.39 9.21
C VAL A 181 15.18 -8.25 10.41
N VAL A 182 14.42 -7.67 11.33
CA VAL A 182 14.03 -8.29 12.60
C VAL A 182 12.59 -8.82 12.56
N GLY A 183 12.25 -9.66 13.53
CA GLY A 183 10.89 -10.15 13.75
C GLY A 183 9.98 -9.09 14.40
N ALA A 184 8.66 -9.31 14.35
CA ALA A 184 7.70 -8.41 14.96
C ALA A 184 7.86 -8.30 16.48
N GLU A 185 8.39 -9.32 17.12
CA GLU A 185 8.70 -9.39 18.55
C GLU A 185 9.80 -8.41 18.98
N GLU A 186 10.65 -8.01 18.05
CA GLU A 186 11.75 -7.06 18.29
C GLU A 186 11.36 -5.60 17.98
N LEU A 187 10.15 -5.35 17.48
CA LEU A 187 9.68 -4.02 17.09
C LEU A 187 9.92 -2.98 18.18
N ASP A 188 9.55 -3.29 19.43
CA ASP A 188 9.64 -2.36 20.55
C ASP A 188 11.07 -2.00 20.94
N ALA A 189 12.03 -2.87 20.66
CA ALA A 189 13.45 -2.64 20.89
C ALA A 189 14.07 -1.69 19.84
N GLU A 190 13.51 -1.62 18.65
CA GLU A 190 14.01 -0.78 17.55
C GLU A 190 13.45 0.65 17.57
N LEU A 191 12.29 0.88 18.19
CA LEU A 191 11.62 2.19 18.22
C LEU A 191 12.46 3.33 18.80
N PRO A 192 13.18 3.14 19.94
CA PRO A 192 13.96 4.23 20.52
C PRO A 192 15.11 4.74 19.65
N GLY A 193 15.55 3.94 18.68
CA GLY A 193 16.63 4.30 17.75
C GLY A 193 16.16 4.94 16.44
N ALA A 194 14.86 4.93 16.14
CA ALA A 194 14.34 5.29 14.83
C ALA A 194 13.99 6.78 14.71
N ASP A 195 14.64 7.51 13.81
CA ASP A 195 14.28 8.89 13.45
C ASP A 195 12.98 8.94 12.62
N VAL A 196 12.70 7.86 11.87
CA VAL A 196 11.48 7.69 11.07
C VAL A 196 10.94 6.30 11.27
N VAL A 197 9.64 6.20 11.56
CA VAL A 197 8.90 4.95 11.64
C VAL A 197 7.92 4.92 10.47
N ALA A 198 8.17 4.02 9.50
CA ALA A 198 7.42 3.93 8.26
C ALA A 198 6.56 2.66 8.23
N LEU A 199 5.24 2.82 8.19
CA LEU A 199 4.27 1.73 8.26
C LEU A 199 3.71 1.41 6.87
N SER A 200 3.85 0.15 6.44
CA SER A 200 3.25 -0.40 5.23
C SER A 200 2.64 -1.78 5.49
N LEU A 201 1.80 -1.84 6.52
CA LEU A 201 1.19 -3.07 7.03
C LEU A 201 -0.19 -3.33 6.40
N PRO A 202 -0.59 -4.60 6.22
CA PRO A 202 -1.97 -4.94 5.90
C PRO A 202 -2.88 -4.68 7.11
N GLY A 203 -4.20 -4.54 6.86
CA GLY A 203 -5.23 -4.47 7.91
C GLY A 203 -5.60 -5.87 8.39
N THR A 204 -5.07 -6.28 9.53
CA THR A 204 -5.39 -7.56 10.17
C THR A 204 -5.65 -7.34 11.66
N PRO A 205 -6.31 -8.29 12.36
CA PRO A 205 -6.48 -8.18 13.81
C PRO A 205 -5.17 -7.96 14.56
N GLU A 206 -4.06 -8.55 14.09
CA GLU A 206 -2.75 -8.45 14.74
C GLU A 206 -2.07 -7.09 14.51
N THR A 207 -2.46 -6.37 13.47
CA THR A 207 -1.92 -5.04 13.15
C THR A 207 -2.83 -3.91 13.60
N ALA A 208 -4.06 -4.22 14.03
CA ALA A 208 -5.01 -3.23 14.54
C ALA A 208 -4.46 -2.59 15.82
N ARG A 209 -4.44 -1.23 15.85
CA ARG A 209 -3.91 -0.42 16.95
C ARG A 209 -2.48 -0.84 17.36
N LEU A 210 -1.69 -1.33 16.41
CA LEU A 210 -0.31 -1.73 16.66
C LEU A 210 0.52 -0.58 17.25
N PHE A 211 0.22 0.66 16.85
CA PHE A 211 0.79 1.89 17.39
C PHE A 211 -0.25 2.60 18.27
N ASP A 212 -0.42 2.09 19.47
CA ASP A 212 -1.17 2.71 20.56
C ASP A 212 -0.32 3.76 21.33
N ALA A 213 -0.90 4.39 22.35
CA ALA A 213 -0.22 5.39 23.17
C ALA A 213 1.09 4.87 23.81
N ALA A 214 1.08 3.60 24.28
CA ALA A 214 2.23 2.99 24.94
C ALA A 214 3.40 2.78 23.94
N ARG A 215 3.09 2.33 22.73
CA ARG A 215 4.11 2.12 21.69
C ARG A 215 4.60 3.44 21.09
N LEU A 216 3.72 4.43 20.88
CA LEU A 216 4.10 5.77 20.44
C LEU A 216 5.05 6.43 21.45
N ALA A 217 4.84 6.24 22.76
CA ALA A 217 5.72 6.74 23.80
C ALA A 217 7.13 6.08 23.82
N ARG A 218 7.30 4.93 23.17
CA ARG A 218 8.61 4.26 23.01
C ARG A 218 9.42 4.79 21.82
N CYS A 219 8.79 5.51 20.91
CA CYS A 219 9.49 6.08 19.77
C CYS A 219 10.57 7.06 20.22
N LYS A 220 11.60 7.21 19.42
CA LYS A 220 12.65 8.21 19.66
C LYS A 220 12.01 9.61 19.78
N PRO A 221 12.33 10.40 20.82
CA PRO A 221 11.83 11.77 20.93
C PRO A 221 12.09 12.57 19.65
N GLY A 222 11.03 13.16 19.11
CA GLY A 222 11.08 13.88 17.85
C GLY A 222 11.10 13.01 16.58
N ALA A 223 10.79 11.73 16.65
CA ALA A 223 10.64 10.88 15.48
C ALA A 223 9.46 11.32 14.57
N ILE A 224 9.54 10.97 13.30
CA ILE A 224 8.46 11.15 12.32
C ILE A 224 7.78 9.80 12.08
N LEU A 225 6.44 9.76 12.11
CA LEU A 225 5.67 8.59 11.74
C LEU A 225 5.09 8.76 10.33
N ILE A 226 5.25 7.74 9.47
CA ILE A 226 4.66 7.70 8.11
C ILE A 226 3.76 6.48 8.02
N ASN A 227 2.49 6.65 7.64
CA ASN A 227 1.57 5.53 7.46
C ASN A 227 0.93 5.54 6.07
N VAL A 228 1.24 4.50 5.28
CA VAL A 228 0.66 4.22 3.96
C VAL A 228 0.01 2.83 3.90
N GLY A 229 -0.07 2.15 5.03
CA GLY A 229 -0.65 0.81 5.15
C GLY A 229 -2.16 0.84 5.34
N ARG A 230 -2.57 0.84 6.59
CA ARG A 230 -3.98 0.99 7.01
C ARG A 230 -4.07 1.93 8.20
N GLY A 231 -5.09 2.78 8.21
CA GLY A 231 -5.35 3.72 9.31
C GLY A 231 -5.49 3.00 10.64
N THR A 232 -6.18 1.87 10.64
CA THR A 232 -6.41 1.04 11.84
C THR A 232 -5.13 0.59 12.56
N ALA A 233 -3.95 0.68 11.93
CA ALA A 233 -2.68 0.31 12.57
C ALA A 233 -2.21 1.34 13.61
N VAL A 234 -2.73 2.56 13.60
CA VAL A 234 -2.35 3.66 14.48
C VAL A 234 -3.57 4.19 15.21
N ASP A 235 -3.45 4.36 16.50
CA ASP A 235 -4.42 5.11 17.30
C ASP A 235 -4.29 6.60 16.98
N SER A 236 -5.27 7.16 16.24
CA SER A 236 -5.23 8.54 15.76
C SER A 236 -5.22 9.57 16.88
N ASP A 237 -5.98 9.32 17.98
CA ASP A 237 -6.03 10.20 19.15
C ASP A 237 -4.69 10.18 19.90
N ALA A 238 -4.12 8.99 20.11
CA ALA A 238 -2.82 8.84 20.76
C ALA A 238 -1.69 9.47 19.93
N LEU A 239 -1.76 9.38 18.60
CA LEU A 239 -0.80 10.04 17.70
C LEU A 239 -0.89 11.56 17.81
N ALA A 240 -2.10 12.13 17.81
CA ALA A 240 -2.31 13.56 18.01
C ALA A 240 -1.69 14.03 19.34
N ALA A 241 -2.00 13.37 20.45
CA ALA A 241 -1.46 13.68 21.76
C ALA A 241 0.09 13.58 21.81
N ALA A 242 0.68 12.56 21.15
CA ALA A 242 2.13 12.41 21.10
C ALA A 242 2.82 13.54 20.32
N ILE A 243 2.18 14.08 19.28
CA ILE A 243 2.70 15.21 18.51
C ILE A 243 2.50 16.53 19.28
N GLU A 244 1.31 16.75 19.86
CA GLU A 244 1.00 17.94 20.68
C GLU A 244 1.95 18.09 21.88
N SER A 245 2.29 16.99 22.52
CA SER A 245 3.26 16.98 23.63
C SER A 245 4.72 17.15 23.19
N GLY A 246 5.02 17.07 21.88
CA GLY A 246 6.36 17.10 21.33
C GLY A 246 7.14 15.79 21.49
N ALA A 247 6.51 14.70 21.94
CA ALA A 247 7.12 13.37 22.00
C ALA A 247 7.46 12.88 20.59
N LEU A 248 6.58 13.10 19.62
CA LEU A 248 6.86 12.95 18.19
C LEU A 248 6.97 14.32 17.52
N TYR A 249 7.78 14.40 16.46
CA TYR A 249 7.88 15.64 15.68
C TYR A 249 6.63 15.86 14.84
N GLY A 250 6.15 14.81 14.17
CA GLY A 250 5.01 14.92 13.25
C GLY A 250 4.70 13.61 12.57
N ALA A 251 3.74 13.66 11.66
CA ALA A 251 3.31 12.48 10.90
C ALA A 251 2.94 12.81 9.46
N ALA A 252 3.10 11.81 8.58
CA ALA A 252 2.57 11.80 7.22
C ALA A 252 1.61 10.61 7.08
N LEU A 253 0.35 10.91 6.84
CA LEU A 253 -0.75 9.94 6.85
C LEU A 253 -1.46 9.94 5.50
N ASP A 254 -1.37 8.85 4.75
CA ASP A 254 -2.23 8.64 3.58
C ASP A 254 -3.52 7.88 3.96
N VAL A 255 -3.52 7.29 5.15
CA VAL A 255 -4.62 6.52 5.72
C VAL A 255 -4.86 6.90 7.18
N THR A 256 -6.11 6.89 7.62
CA THR A 256 -6.54 7.23 8.99
C THR A 256 -7.59 6.24 9.50
N ASP A 257 -7.90 6.28 10.77
CA ASP A 257 -9.01 5.55 11.39
C ASP A 257 -9.74 6.48 12.36
N PRO A 258 -11.04 6.82 12.07
CA PRO A 258 -11.80 6.41 10.89
C PRO A 258 -11.30 7.05 9.59
N GLU A 259 -11.76 6.51 8.45
CA GLU A 259 -11.50 7.05 7.12
C GLU A 259 -12.85 7.30 6.41
N PRO A 260 -13.22 8.57 6.06
CA PRO A 260 -12.45 9.82 6.26
C PRO A 260 -12.25 10.20 7.72
N LEU A 261 -11.13 10.89 8.02
CA LEU A 261 -10.90 11.46 9.35
C LEU A 261 -11.91 12.59 9.61
N PRO A 262 -12.62 12.60 10.78
CA PRO A 262 -13.59 13.62 11.12
C PRO A 262 -13.00 15.04 11.08
N PRO A 263 -13.74 16.03 10.58
CA PRO A 263 -13.23 17.41 10.42
C PRO A 263 -12.75 18.08 11.73
N GLU A 264 -13.32 17.65 12.87
CA GLU A 264 -12.98 18.16 14.20
C GLU A 264 -11.70 17.51 14.79
N HIS A 265 -11.20 16.47 14.20
CA HIS A 265 -10.06 15.72 14.74
C HIS A 265 -8.80 16.58 14.88
N PRO A 266 -8.06 16.53 16.02
CA PRO A 266 -6.89 17.38 16.27
C PRO A 266 -5.81 17.30 15.20
N LEU A 267 -5.57 16.14 14.61
CA LEU A 267 -4.54 15.95 13.56
C LEU A 267 -4.61 16.96 12.42
N TRP A 268 -5.82 17.47 12.07
CA TRP A 268 -5.99 18.47 11.03
C TRP A 268 -5.32 19.82 11.32
N ARG A 269 -5.10 20.14 12.61
CA ARG A 269 -4.62 21.44 13.08
C ARG A 269 -3.14 21.42 13.42
N LEU A 270 -2.49 20.28 13.39
CA LEU A 270 -1.08 20.14 13.72
C LEU A 270 -0.20 20.50 12.52
N ASP A 271 0.59 21.55 12.66
CA ASP A 271 1.45 22.10 11.60
C ASP A 271 2.49 21.11 11.04
N THR A 272 2.81 20.07 11.80
CA THR A 272 3.76 19.01 11.43
C THR A 272 3.06 17.71 11.04
N VAL A 273 1.75 17.75 10.78
CA VAL A 273 0.99 16.62 10.25
C VAL A 273 0.60 16.90 8.81
N LEU A 274 0.81 15.92 7.94
CA LEU A 274 0.36 15.95 6.57
C LEU A 274 -0.56 14.78 6.31
N ILE A 275 -1.79 15.07 5.87
CA ILE A 275 -2.82 14.08 5.58
C ILE A 275 -3.16 14.14 4.10
N THR A 276 -3.21 12.97 3.44
CA THR A 276 -3.74 12.83 2.10
C THR A 276 -4.87 11.79 2.07
N PRO A 277 -5.87 11.93 1.18
CA PRO A 277 -7.08 11.13 1.21
C PRO A 277 -6.91 9.78 0.49
N HIS A 278 -6.01 8.91 1.00
CA HIS A 278 -5.72 7.56 0.51
C HIS A 278 -5.42 7.54 -1.01
N ILE A 279 -4.44 8.38 -1.42
CA ILE A 279 -4.15 8.64 -2.84
C ILE A 279 -2.75 8.21 -3.28
N SER A 280 -1.88 7.82 -2.35
CA SER A 280 -0.47 7.49 -2.67
C SER A 280 -0.35 6.30 -3.63
N GLY A 281 -1.34 5.41 -3.64
CA GLY A 281 -1.40 4.21 -4.47
C GLY A 281 -2.43 4.25 -5.61
N ARG A 282 -2.97 5.40 -5.99
CA ARG A 282 -3.90 5.51 -7.12
C ARG A 282 -3.17 5.50 -8.48
N PHE A 283 -3.94 5.55 -9.58
CA PHE A 283 -3.41 5.55 -10.97
C PHE A 283 -2.81 6.89 -11.40
N SER A 284 -2.50 7.77 -10.47
CA SER A 284 -1.87 9.07 -10.73
C SER A 284 -0.49 8.94 -11.40
N LEU A 285 0.21 7.85 -11.13
CA LEU A 285 1.43 7.50 -11.84
C LEU A 285 1.10 6.50 -12.97
N PRO A 286 1.29 6.86 -14.26
CA PRO A 286 1.00 5.95 -15.39
C PRO A 286 1.68 4.58 -15.27
N ARG A 287 2.89 4.53 -14.71
CA ARG A 287 3.63 3.29 -14.48
C ARG A 287 2.88 2.31 -13.57
N THR A 288 2.12 2.79 -12.60
CA THR A 288 1.31 1.92 -11.71
C THR A 288 0.27 1.14 -12.51
N LEU A 289 -0.47 1.81 -13.41
CA LEU A 289 -1.45 1.14 -14.26
C LEU A 289 -0.77 0.13 -15.20
N GLU A 290 0.38 0.47 -15.77
CA GLU A 290 1.15 -0.47 -16.60
C GLU A 290 1.59 -1.72 -15.82
N ASN A 291 2.04 -1.56 -14.58
CA ASN A 291 2.41 -2.67 -13.73
C ASN A 291 1.17 -3.56 -13.41
N ILE A 292 0.02 -2.96 -13.12
CA ILE A 292 -1.23 -3.69 -12.88
C ILE A 292 -1.64 -4.49 -14.12
N VAL A 293 -1.59 -3.87 -15.29
CA VAL A 293 -1.87 -4.55 -16.57
C VAL A 293 -0.89 -5.70 -16.81
N GLY A 294 0.39 -5.51 -16.46
CA GLY A 294 1.40 -6.58 -16.50
C GLY A 294 1.05 -7.77 -15.62
N ILE A 295 0.69 -7.52 -14.36
CA ILE A 295 0.26 -8.54 -13.41
C ILE A 295 -1.01 -9.26 -13.91
N PHE A 296 -1.98 -8.51 -14.42
CA PHE A 296 -3.22 -9.07 -14.97
C PHE A 296 -2.93 -9.99 -16.15
N ALA A 297 -2.18 -9.52 -17.13
CA ALA A 297 -1.82 -10.32 -18.31
C ALA A 297 -1.01 -11.56 -17.94
N HIS A 298 -0.11 -11.45 -16.96
CA HIS A 298 0.68 -12.57 -16.44
C HIS A 298 -0.23 -13.64 -15.81
N ASN A 299 -1.07 -13.26 -14.84
CA ASN A 299 -1.97 -14.17 -14.16
C ASN A 299 -3.05 -14.73 -15.10
N LEU A 300 -3.50 -13.94 -16.09
CA LEU A 300 -4.49 -14.39 -17.06
C LEU A 300 -3.93 -15.53 -17.95
N ARG A 301 -2.64 -15.45 -18.39
CA ARG A 301 -1.97 -16.57 -19.09
C ARG A 301 -1.94 -17.83 -18.23
N ARG A 302 -1.59 -17.68 -16.94
CA ARG A 302 -1.54 -18.79 -15.98
C ARG A 302 -2.92 -19.41 -15.77
N PHE A 303 -3.95 -18.58 -15.62
CA PHE A 303 -5.34 -19.01 -15.48
C PHE A 303 -5.81 -19.78 -16.72
N ALA A 304 -5.50 -19.26 -17.91
CA ALA A 304 -5.84 -19.92 -19.18
C ALA A 304 -5.17 -21.29 -19.33
N SER A 305 -3.97 -21.44 -18.79
CA SER A 305 -3.18 -22.69 -18.84
C SER A 305 -3.39 -23.60 -17.63
N GLY A 306 -4.31 -23.29 -16.72
CA GLY A 306 -4.55 -24.06 -15.50
C GLY A 306 -3.36 -24.06 -14.51
N GLN A 307 -2.48 -23.07 -14.61
CA GLN A 307 -1.31 -22.93 -13.72
C GLN A 307 -1.69 -22.18 -12.44
N THR A 308 -0.89 -22.38 -11.39
CA THR A 308 -1.00 -21.64 -10.13
C THR A 308 -0.82 -20.14 -10.37
N LEU A 309 -1.73 -19.31 -9.87
CA LEU A 309 -1.65 -17.85 -10.01
C LEU A 309 -0.63 -17.27 -9.03
N ASP A 310 0.03 -16.19 -9.42
CA ASP A 310 0.90 -15.44 -8.52
C ASP A 310 0.07 -14.41 -7.70
N ASN A 311 0.60 -13.95 -6.57
CA ASN A 311 -0.09 -13.05 -5.63
C ASN A 311 -1.42 -13.59 -5.07
N GLN A 312 -1.54 -14.90 -4.86
CA GLN A 312 -2.75 -15.44 -4.24
C GLN A 312 -2.89 -14.98 -2.79
N MET A 313 -4.11 -14.57 -2.46
CA MET A 313 -4.47 -14.08 -1.13
C MET A 313 -5.03 -15.19 -0.27
N SER A 314 -4.57 -15.28 0.96
CA SER A 314 -5.23 -16.07 1.98
C SER A 314 -6.41 -15.30 2.55
N ARG A 315 -7.62 -15.87 2.50
CA ARG A 315 -8.81 -15.26 3.13
C ARG A 315 -8.67 -15.20 4.66
N ARG A 316 -7.92 -16.12 5.25
CA ARG A 316 -7.66 -16.17 6.69
C ARG A 316 -6.73 -15.06 7.16
N THR A 317 -5.63 -14.86 6.44
CA THR A 317 -4.59 -13.88 6.82
C THR A 317 -4.73 -12.54 6.13
N ARG A 318 -5.64 -12.42 5.13
CA ARG A 318 -5.94 -11.22 4.34
C ARG A 318 -4.75 -10.64 3.57
N TYR A 319 -3.72 -11.44 3.29
CA TYR A 319 -2.58 -11.03 2.46
C TYR A 319 -1.92 -12.20 1.73
N VAL A 320 -1.00 -11.88 0.82
CA VAL A 320 -0.18 -12.88 0.13
C VAL A 320 0.84 -13.44 1.13
N SER A 321 0.70 -14.71 1.49
CA SER A 321 1.59 -15.38 2.44
C SER A 321 2.40 -16.49 1.75
N ALA A 322 3.48 -16.94 2.40
CA ALA A 322 4.28 -18.08 1.92
C ALA A 322 3.50 -19.40 1.92
N GLU A 323 2.38 -19.47 2.64
CA GLU A 323 1.48 -20.64 2.67
C GLU A 323 0.61 -20.74 1.41
N MET A 324 0.47 -19.63 0.66
CA MET A 324 -0.34 -19.61 -0.56
C MET A 324 0.51 -20.10 -1.74
N PRO A 325 -0.09 -20.87 -2.66
CA PRO A 325 0.58 -21.25 -3.90
C PRO A 325 0.86 -20.01 -4.77
N GLY A 326 1.90 -20.10 -5.59
CA GLY A 326 2.33 -19.00 -6.45
C GLY A 326 3.36 -18.07 -5.78
N ARG A 327 3.96 -17.21 -6.59
CA ARG A 327 4.97 -16.26 -6.14
C ARG A 327 4.33 -14.97 -5.66
N ARG A 328 5.01 -14.27 -4.76
CA ARG A 328 4.74 -12.86 -4.48
C ARG A 328 5.52 -12.03 -5.48
N LEU A 329 4.82 -11.21 -6.26
CA LEU A 329 5.44 -10.28 -7.20
C LEU A 329 5.98 -9.04 -6.47
N THR A 330 7.05 -8.47 -7.01
CA THR A 330 7.65 -7.22 -6.53
C THR A 330 7.80 -6.25 -7.69
N CYS A 331 7.82 -4.96 -7.41
CA CYS A 331 7.93 -3.88 -8.40
C CYS A 331 9.18 -4.00 -9.33
N GLU A 332 10.18 -4.78 -8.94
CA GLU A 332 11.46 -4.86 -9.60
C GLU A 332 11.68 -6.14 -10.41
N ALA A 333 10.78 -7.13 -10.26
CA ALA A 333 10.93 -8.41 -10.96
C ALA A 333 10.73 -8.31 -12.49
N GLU A 334 10.28 -7.16 -13.00
CA GLU A 334 9.96 -6.97 -14.42
C GLU A 334 10.37 -5.58 -14.97
N ALA A 335 11.50 -5.03 -14.55
CA ALA A 335 12.12 -4.01 -15.39
C ALA A 335 12.63 -4.72 -16.66
N PRO A 336 12.06 -4.48 -17.86
CA PRO A 336 12.66 -5.03 -19.07
C PRO A 336 14.09 -4.49 -19.14
N ALA A 337 15.04 -5.37 -19.41
CA ALA A 337 16.37 -4.94 -19.85
C ALA A 337 16.18 -3.92 -20.97
N GLN A 338 16.81 -2.75 -20.80
CA GLN A 338 16.82 -1.68 -21.79
C GLN A 338 17.55 -2.16 -23.04
#